data_ab8c518756d4e885dee795782e00cdd0
#
_entry.id   ab8c518756d4e885dee795782e00cdd0
#
_cell.length_a   1.000
_cell.length_b   1.000
_cell.length_c   1.000
_cell.angle_alpha   90.00
_cell.angle_beta   90.00
_cell.angle_gamma   90.00
#
_symmetry.space_group_name_H-M   'P 1'
#
loop_
_entity.id
_entity.type
_entity.pdbx_description
1 polymer ?
#
loop_
_entity_poly.entity_id
_entity_poly.type
_entity_poly.pdbx_seq_one_letter_code
_entity_poly.pdbx_strand_id
1 'polypeptide(L)'
;DVDIDLGFGVWLHKERVRIIGIDTPESRTRDKVEKRFGLLAKEFVEDFFKIGDVILTTKKYDAKGKFGRILGDFKCNGRTLSKVMIEMHHAVEYHGQSKEDIREAHLANRRKVKI
;
A
#
# COMPACT_ATOMS: atom_id res chain seq x y z
N ASP A 1 -2.31 4.45 8.43
CA ASP A 1 -3.17 4.05 9.55
C ASP A 1 -4.62 4.22 9.16
N VAL A 2 -5.45 3.28 9.52
CA VAL A 2 -6.88 3.28 9.21
C VAL A 2 -7.72 2.95 10.43
N ASP A 3 -8.98 3.38 10.40
CA ASP A 3 -9.99 2.93 11.34
C ASP A 3 -10.77 1.80 10.66
N ILE A 4 -11.00 0.73 11.40
CA ILE A 4 -11.65 -0.48 10.87
C ILE A 4 -12.97 -0.70 11.61
N ASP A 5 -14.07 -0.72 10.86
CA ASP A 5 -15.39 -1.07 11.37
C ASP A 5 -15.54 -2.59 11.35
N LEU A 6 -15.67 -3.17 12.53
CA LEU A 6 -15.89 -4.62 12.70
C LEU A 6 -17.36 -4.99 12.67
N GLY A 7 -18.25 -4.02 12.56
CA GLY A 7 -19.69 -4.20 12.68
C GLY A 7 -20.16 -4.10 14.14
N PHE A 8 -21.46 -4.06 14.33
CA PHE A 8 -22.08 -3.98 15.66
C PHE A 8 -21.60 -2.80 16.53
N GLY A 9 -21.14 -1.72 15.89
CA GLY A 9 -20.62 -0.55 16.61
C GLY A 9 -19.22 -0.71 17.18
N VAL A 10 -18.50 -1.76 16.78
CA VAL A 10 -17.13 -2.00 17.24
C VAL A 10 -16.14 -1.52 16.18
N TRP A 11 -15.18 -0.71 16.62
CA TRP A 11 -14.15 -0.13 15.76
C TRP A 11 -12.75 -0.41 16.29
N LEU A 12 -11.81 -0.63 15.36
CA LEU A 12 -10.38 -0.58 15.64
C LEU A 12 -9.87 0.75 15.10
N HIS A 13 -9.21 1.54 15.95
CA HIS A 13 -8.72 2.86 15.58
C HIS A 13 -7.23 2.87 15.33
N LYS A 14 -6.81 3.62 14.32
CA LYS A 14 -5.41 3.87 13.97
C LYS A 14 -4.60 2.57 13.77
N GLU A 15 -5.22 1.59 13.14
CA GLU A 15 -4.55 0.33 12.83
C GLU A 15 -3.63 0.48 11.63
N ARG A 16 -2.44 -0.08 11.75
CA ARG A 16 -1.50 -0.15 10.63
C ARG A 16 -1.83 -1.34 9.77
N VAL A 17 -2.03 -1.08 8.47
CA VAL A 17 -2.27 -2.13 7.50
C VAL A 17 -1.13 -2.14 6.51
N ARG A 18 -0.50 -3.32 6.37
CA ARG A 18 0.46 -3.59 5.32
C ARG A 18 -0.28 -4.19 4.14
N ILE A 19 -0.25 -3.54 3.00
CA ILE A 19 -0.88 -4.05 1.79
C ILE A 19 -0.06 -5.23 1.29
N ILE A 20 -0.70 -6.39 1.14
CA ILE A 20 -0.03 -7.63 0.76
C ILE A 20 0.33 -7.63 -0.72
N GLY A 21 1.44 -8.31 -1.04
CA GLY A 21 1.84 -8.57 -2.40
C GLY A 21 2.47 -7.41 -3.15
N ILE A 22 2.71 -6.27 -2.50
CA ILE A 22 3.34 -5.12 -3.14
C ILE A 22 4.44 -4.50 -2.29
N ASP A 23 5.32 -3.76 -2.95
CA ASP A 23 6.29 -2.88 -2.33
C ASP A 23 6.17 -1.50 -2.95
N THR A 24 6.23 -0.45 -2.12
CA THR A 24 6.11 0.94 -2.57
C THR A 24 7.40 1.71 -2.29
N PRO A 25 7.68 2.80 -3.05
CA PRO A 25 8.79 3.68 -2.70
C PRO A 25 8.59 4.27 -1.30
N GLU A 26 9.69 4.46 -0.59
CA GLU A 26 9.65 5.03 0.75
C GLU A 26 9.33 6.53 0.72
N SER A 27 8.39 6.95 1.55
CA SER A 27 8.07 8.37 1.72
C SER A 27 8.91 9.03 2.82
N ARG A 28 9.48 8.22 3.72
CA ARG A 28 10.32 8.67 4.84
C ARG A 28 11.77 8.28 4.60
N THR A 29 12.39 8.87 3.59
CA THR A 29 13.77 8.58 3.22
C THR A 29 14.52 9.88 2.97
N ARG A 30 15.86 9.83 3.04
CA ARG A 30 16.72 10.95 2.70
C ARG A 30 16.92 11.11 1.20
N ASP A 31 16.65 10.06 0.43
CA ASP A 31 16.66 10.13 -1.03
C ASP A 31 15.47 10.95 -1.50
N LYS A 32 15.72 12.15 -1.99
CA LYS A 32 14.68 13.09 -2.40
C LYS A 32 13.86 12.57 -3.58
N VAL A 33 14.47 11.82 -4.48
CA VAL A 33 13.78 11.25 -5.64
C VAL A 33 12.84 10.14 -5.20
N GLU A 34 13.33 9.19 -4.43
CA GLU A 34 12.51 8.10 -3.89
C GLU A 34 11.37 8.63 -3.04
N LYS A 35 11.65 9.62 -2.18
CA LYS A 35 10.65 10.25 -1.34
C LYS A 35 9.51 10.84 -2.17
N ARG A 36 9.82 11.48 -3.29
CA ARG A 36 8.80 12.07 -4.16
C ARG A 36 7.86 11.00 -4.72
N PHE A 37 8.41 9.88 -5.19
CA PHE A 37 7.60 8.76 -5.65
C PHE A 37 6.81 8.11 -4.52
N GLY A 38 7.39 8.01 -3.33
CA GLY A 38 6.69 7.52 -2.14
C GLY A 38 5.51 8.41 -1.75
N LEU A 39 5.67 9.72 -1.82
CA LEU A 39 4.59 10.67 -1.54
C LEU A 39 3.48 10.61 -2.60
N LEU A 40 3.83 10.39 -3.87
CA LEU A 40 2.84 10.20 -4.93
C LEU A 40 2.04 8.90 -4.71
N ALA A 41 2.69 7.82 -4.30
CA ALA A 41 2.02 6.58 -3.97
C ALA A 41 1.08 6.76 -2.79
N LYS A 42 1.50 7.48 -1.76
CA LYS A 42 0.67 7.80 -0.60
C LYS A 42 -0.56 8.61 -0.99
N GLU A 43 -0.39 9.63 -1.82
CA GLU A 43 -1.50 10.45 -2.32
C GLU A 43 -2.49 9.60 -3.13
N PHE A 44 -2.00 8.70 -3.94
CA PHE A 44 -2.84 7.77 -4.69
C PHE A 44 -3.70 6.92 -3.76
N VAL A 45 -3.12 6.40 -2.70
CA VAL A 45 -3.87 5.61 -1.70
C VAL A 45 -4.93 6.47 -1.02
N GLU A 46 -4.59 7.69 -0.63
CA GLU A 46 -5.56 8.61 -0.02
C GLU A 46 -6.73 8.90 -0.96
N ASP A 47 -6.47 9.13 -2.23
CA ASP A 47 -7.51 9.36 -3.23
C ASP A 47 -8.38 8.12 -3.45
N PHE A 48 -7.78 6.93 -3.41
CA PHE A 48 -8.52 5.67 -3.52
C PHE A 48 -9.56 5.55 -2.42
N PHE A 49 -9.23 5.94 -1.18
CA PHE A 49 -10.16 5.90 -0.05
C PHE A 49 -11.29 6.92 -0.16
N LYS A 50 -11.17 7.92 -1.00
CA LYS A 50 -12.20 8.95 -1.20
C LYS A 50 -13.25 8.58 -2.26
N ILE A 51 -13.02 7.51 -3.03
CA ILE A 51 -13.92 7.12 -4.13
C ILE A 51 -15.25 6.61 -3.60
N GLY A 52 -15.27 5.93 -2.49
CA GLY A 52 -16.48 5.36 -1.89
C GLY A 52 -16.14 4.49 -0.69
N ASP A 53 -17.04 3.57 -0.37
CA ASP A 53 -16.83 2.65 0.72
C ASP A 53 -15.74 1.66 0.37
N VAL A 54 -14.75 1.56 1.26
CA VAL A 54 -13.61 0.67 1.09
C VAL A 54 -13.72 -0.49 2.06
N ILE A 55 -13.58 -1.71 1.53
CA ILE A 55 -13.61 -2.94 2.32
C ILE A 55 -12.20 -3.46 2.47
N LEU A 56 -11.80 -3.70 3.71
CA LEU A 56 -10.52 -4.34 4.03
C LEU A 56 -10.71 -5.86 4.04
N THR A 57 -9.93 -6.56 3.23
CA THR A 57 -9.83 -8.01 3.26
C THR A 57 -8.51 -8.39 3.90
N THR A 58 -8.58 -8.98 5.09
CA THR A 58 -7.37 -9.42 5.80
C THR A 58 -7.01 -10.83 5.39
N LYS A 59 -5.73 -11.08 5.21
CA LYS A 59 -5.26 -12.44 4.94
C LYS A 59 -4.86 -13.12 6.25
N LYS A 60 -4.10 -12.44 7.07
CA LYS A 60 -3.70 -12.93 8.39
C LYS A 60 -3.33 -11.73 9.25
N TYR A 61 -3.85 -11.73 10.48
CA TYR A 61 -3.43 -10.75 11.45
C TYR A 61 -2.01 -11.06 11.91
N ASP A 62 -1.11 -10.15 11.70
CA ASP A 62 0.28 -10.29 12.10
C ASP A 62 0.48 -9.75 13.51
N ALA A 63 -0.25 -10.32 14.48
CA ALA A 63 -0.13 -9.94 15.88
C ALA A 63 1.26 -10.25 16.44
N LYS A 64 1.91 -11.23 15.85
CA LYS A 64 3.29 -11.62 16.22
C LYS A 64 4.32 -10.94 15.32
N GLY A 65 3.86 -10.18 14.35
CA GLY A 65 4.73 -9.44 13.47
C GLY A 65 5.53 -8.41 14.24
N LYS A 66 6.72 -8.13 13.76
CA LYS A 66 7.64 -7.19 14.39
C LYS A 66 7.06 -5.79 14.59
N PHE A 67 5.97 -5.48 13.91
CA PHE A 67 5.43 -4.12 13.84
C PHE A 67 3.94 -4.03 14.20
N GLY A 68 3.32 -5.12 14.62
CA GLY A 68 1.89 -5.13 14.97
C GLY A 68 0.98 -4.69 13.83
N ARG A 69 1.32 -5.07 12.61
CA ARG A 69 0.57 -4.67 11.42
C ARG A 69 -0.44 -5.74 11.03
N ILE A 70 -1.58 -5.28 10.51
CA ILE A 70 -2.54 -6.15 9.85
C ILE A 70 -2.09 -6.34 8.40
N LEU A 71 -2.05 -7.57 7.94
CA LEU A 71 -1.79 -7.87 6.53
C LEU A 71 -3.11 -7.95 5.78
N GLY A 72 -3.28 -7.15 4.76
CA GLY A 72 -4.53 -7.12 4.04
C GLY A 72 -4.46 -6.34 2.74
N ASP A 73 -5.60 -6.23 2.10
CA ASP A 73 -5.78 -5.43 0.90
C ASP A 73 -7.12 -4.71 0.98
N PHE A 74 -7.26 -3.66 0.21
CA PHE A 74 -8.47 -2.85 0.19
C PHE A 74 -9.18 -2.99 -1.15
N LYS A 75 -10.50 -3.02 -1.09
CA LYS A 75 -11.34 -3.13 -2.29
C LYS A 75 -12.40 -2.04 -2.28
N CYS A 76 -12.55 -1.36 -3.40
CA CYS A 76 -13.56 -0.32 -3.59
C CYS A 76 -14.10 -0.42 -5.03
N ASN A 77 -15.43 -0.52 -5.15
CA ASN A 77 -16.11 -0.60 -6.45
C ASN A 77 -15.57 -1.73 -7.35
N GLY A 78 -15.25 -2.88 -6.75
CA GLY A 78 -14.72 -4.02 -7.49
C GLY A 78 -13.23 -3.93 -7.85
N ARG A 79 -12.56 -2.84 -7.46
CA ARG A 79 -11.13 -2.64 -7.73
C ARG A 79 -10.30 -2.88 -6.48
N THR A 80 -9.25 -3.65 -6.62
CA THR A 80 -8.33 -3.99 -5.52
C THR A 80 -7.16 -3.01 -5.51
N LEU A 81 -6.90 -2.38 -4.37
CA LEU A 81 -5.87 -1.33 -4.26
C LEU A 81 -4.48 -1.82 -4.70
N SER A 82 -4.05 -3.01 -4.28
CA SER A 82 -2.74 -3.54 -4.67
C SER A 82 -2.59 -3.64 -6.19
N LYS A 83 -3.61 -4.16 -6.87
CA LYS A 83 -3.60 -4.29 -8.33
C LYS A 83 -3.58 -2.94 -9.03
N VAL A 84 -4.39 -2.01 -8.56
CA VAL A 84 -4.46 -0.66 -9.15
C VAL A 84 -3.14 0.07 -8.98
N MET A 85 -2.50 -0.05 -7.82
CA MET A 85 -1.20 0.58 -7.58
C MET A 85 -0.13 0.03 -8.52
N ILE A 86 -0.13 -1.27 -8.79
CA ILE A 86 0.81 -1.87 -9.75
C ILE A 86 0.54 -1.36 -11.17
N GLU A 87 -0.74 -1.34 -11.58
CA GLU A 87 -1.13 -0.83 -12.90
C GLU A 87 -0.74 0.62 -13.12
N MET A 88 -0.85 1.45 -12.10
CA MET A 88 -0.50 2.87 -12.16
C MET A 88 0.96 3.15 -11.83
N HIS A 89 1.77 2.11 -11.66
CA HIS A 89 3.21 2.18 -11.41
C HIS A 89 3.61 2.86 -10.09
N HIS A 90 2.70 2.86 -9.11
CA HIS A 90 2.99 3.35 -7.76
C HIS A 90 3.53 2.27 -6.84
N ALA A 91 3.47 1.01 -7.27
CA ALA A 91 3.98 -0.12 -6.52
C ALA A 91 4.55 -1.17 -7.47
N VAL A 92 5.35 -2.07 -6.91
CA VAL A 92 5.85 -3.25 -7.62
C VAL A 92 5.36 -4.50 -6.92
N GLU A 93 5.21 -5.59 -7.67
CA GLU A 93 4.87 -6.87 -7.07
C GLU A 93 5.95 -7.32 -6.09
N TYR A 94 5.51 -7.80 -4.94
CA TYR A 94 6.40 -8.32 -3.91
C TYR A 94 6.03 -9.76 -3.57
N HIS A 95 6.98 -10.67 -3.76
CA HIS A 95 6.81 -12.09 -3.45
C HIS A 95 8.05 -12.69 -2.80
N GLY A 96 8.86 -11.85 -2.15
CA GLY A 96 10.09 -12.28 -1.49
C GLY A 96 11.34 -12.20 -2.37
N GLN A 97 11.26 -11.58 -3.55
CA GLN A 97 12.42 -11.40 -4.41
C GLN A 97 13.50 -10.52 -3.78
N SER A 98 14.69 -10.52 -4.37
CA SER A 98 15.83 -9.78 -3.83
C SER A 98 15.59 -8.27 -3.82
N LYS A 99 16.32 -7.56 -2.95
CA LYS A 99 16.25 -6.10 -2.88
C LYS A 99 16.69 -5.45 -4.20
N GLU A 100 17.63 -6.05 -4.92
CA GLU A 100 18.07 -5.54 -6.21
C GLU A 100 16.98 -5.62 -7.27
N ASP A 101 16.25 -6.74 -7.31
CA ASP A 101 15.13 -6.91 -8.25
C ASP A 101 14.04 -5.91 -7.96
N ILE A 102 13.72 -5.68 -6.69
CA ILE A 102 12.74 -4.68 -6.27
C ILE A 102 13.21 -3.29 -6.69
N ARG A 103 14.46 -2.96 -6.46
CA ARG A 103 15.05 -1.67 -6.83
C ARG A 103 14.96 -1.42 -8.33
N GLU A 104 15.30 -2.41 -9.15
CA GLU A 104 15.21 -2.30 -10.61
C GLU A 104 13.77 -2.08 -11.06
N ALA A 105 12.81 -2.79 -10.45
CA ALA A 105 11.40 -2.61 -10.76
C ALA A 105 10.93 -1.19 -10.41
N HIS A 106 11.35 -0.64 -9.27
CA HIS A 106 11.03 0.74 -8.90
C HIS A 106 11.67 1.75 -9.86
N LEU A 107 12.90 1.53 -10.25
CA LEU A 107 13.57 2.39 -11.22
C LEU A 107 12.86 2.39 -12.59
N ALA A 108 12.36 1.23 -13.01
CA ALA A 108 11.56 1.13 -14.24
C ALA A 108 10.25 1.91 -14.09
N ASN A 109 9.59 1.83 -12.95
CA ASN A 109 8.35 2.57 -12.68
C ASN A 109 8.57 4.09 -12.71
N ARG A 110 9.71 4.58 -12.26
CA ARG A 110 10.03 6.02 -12.27
C ARG A 110 9.97 6.62 -13.67
N ARG A 111 10.23 5.82 -14.70
CA ARG A 111 10.16 6.27 -16.09
C ARG A 111 8.72 6.39 -16.60
N LYS A 112 7.78 5.73 -15.95
CA LYS A 112 6.37 5.65 -16.35
C LYS A 112 5.48 6.62 -15.60
N VAL A 113 5.90 7.05 -14.42
CA VAL A 113 5.15 8.01 -13.60
C VAL A 113 5.61 9.41 -13.92
N LYS A 114 4.67 10.26 -14.34
CA LYS A 114 4.94 11.69 -14.53
C LYS A 114 4.92 12.42 -13.22
N ILE A 115 5.94 13.18 -12.99
CA ILE A 115 6.08 13.99 -11.78
C ILE A 115 5.87 15.46 -12.15
#